data_22eee95c33d0db8faaea249c06741ecb
#
_entry.id   22eee95c33d0db8faaea249c06741ecb
#
_cell.length_a   1.000
_cell.length_b   1.000
_cell.length_c   1.000
_cell.angle_alpha   90.00
_cell.angle_beta   90.00
_cell.angle_gamma   90.00
#
_symmetry.space_group_name_H-M   'P 1'
#
loop_
_entity.id
_entity.type
_entity.pdbx_description
1 polymer ?
#
loop_
_entity_poly.entity_id
_entity_poly.type
_entity_poly.pdbx_seq_one_letter_code
_entity_poly.pdbx_strand_id
1 'polypeptide(L)'
;SRRELHKIEVATGYDSVTVPARKTASCSFKPTSRRGYVQIPFEDLAEIAEFALDNTVLTDFDGQLWRQRDGIPMGDSHSPGMCIGTCAWMEHEWLQTVHEDSRGHFTAKRFMDDLLVFYAGLDEEKFLRDISGECYLPPLKLEDGGEATFLETSFKITRTGRIRHWLKNENLAGAPPKTHRYAHFHSHADFSQKRATLTACLKKLQKMASDPIALKTSAVQKLAEFARLKYPSKLLWTACTTMGVNTRDPTWFRVREKIPSA
;
A
#
# COMPACT_ATOMS: atom_id res chain seq x y z
N SER A 1 -9.02 22.59 -0.94
CA SER A 1 -9.88 23.78 -0.96
C SER A 1 -9.26 24.86 -1.85
N ARG A 2 -10.02 25.92 -2.20
CA ARG A 2 -9.52 27.08 -2.99
C ARG A 2 -8.28 27.71 -2.34
N ARG A 3 -8.21 27.70 -1.01
CA ARG A 3 -7.07 28.23 -0.25
C ARG A 3 -5.79 27.40 -0.47
N GLU A 4 -5.89 26.10 -0.60
CA GLU A 4 -4.74 25.22 -0.87
C GLU A 4 -4.26 25.36 -2.31
N LEU A 5 -5.17 25.46 -3.27
CA LEU A 5 -4.81 25.75 -4.67
C LEU A 5 -4.07 27.07 -4.81
N HIS A 6 -4.49 28.11 -4.07
CA HIS A 6 -3.78 29.39 -4.02
C HIS A 6 -2.37 29.25 -3.40
N LYS A 7 -2.20 28.42 -2.35
CA LYS A 7 -0.86 28.12 -1.80
C LYS A 7 0.03 27.43 -2.85
N ILE A 8 -0.51 26.49 -3.62
CA ILE A 8 0.21 25.82 -4.69
C ILE A 8 0.61 26.82 -5.79
N GLU A 9 -0.30 27.69 -6.18
CA GLU A 9 -0.04 28.77 -7.13
C GLU A 9 1.13 29.64 -6.67
N VAL A 10 1.10 30.09 -5.42
CA VAL A 10 2.17 30.91 -4.82
C VAL A 10 3.50 30.16 -4.77
N ALA A 11 3.47 28.88 -4.40
CA ALA A 11 4.67 28.06 -4.25
C ALA A 11 5.29 27.63 -5.58
N THR A 12 4.47 27.42 -6.61
CA THR A 12 4.91 26.89 -7.91
C THR A 12 4.98 27.93 -9.01
N GLY A 13 4.30 29.05 -8.85
CA GLY A 13 4.10 30.08 -9.89
C GLY A 13 3.18 29.62 -11.03
N TYR A 14 2.41 28.55 -10.85
CA TYR A 14 1.43 28.04 -11.81
C TYR A 14 0.02 28.17 -11.25
N ASP A 15 -0.91 28.61 -12.09
CA ASP A 15 -2.34 28.79 -11.80
C ASP A 15 -3.24 27.66 -12.32
N SER A 16 -2.64 26.68 -12.94
CA SER A 16 -3.36 25.63 -13.67
C SER A 16 -2.57 24.32 -13.75
N VAL A 17 -3.27 23.24 -14.03
CA VAL A 17 -2.70 21.92 -14.30
C VAL A 17 -3.00 21.50 -15.74
N THR A 18 -2.01 20.93 -16.39
CA THR A 18 -2.14 20.34 -17.72
C THR A 18 -2.43 18.83 -17.60
N VAL A 19 -3.58 18.42 -18.09
CA VAL A 19 -4.12 17.07 -17.98
C VAL A 19 -4.19 16.44 -19.36
N PRO A 20 -3.71 15.20 -19.56
CA PRO A 20 -3.89 14.49 -20.80
C PRO A 20 -5.37 14.09 -21.01
N ALA A 21 -5.88 14.27 -22.22
CA ALA A 21 -7.23 13.82 -22.59
C ALA A 21 -7.41 12.29 -22.56
N ARG A 22 -6.31 11.53 -22.46
CA ARG A 22 -6.29 10.06 -22.33
C ARG A 22 -5.52 9.65 -21.08
N LYS A 23 -5.99 8.59 -20.40
CA LYS A 23 -5.44 8.07 -19.12
C LYS A 23 -3.98 7.53 -19.17
N THR A 24 -3.23 7.80 -20.23
CA THR A 24 -1.91 7.17 -20.47
C THR A 24 -0.71 8.04 -20.11
N ALA A 25 -0.93 9.27 -19.68
CA ALA A 25 0.18 10.18 -19.37
C ALA A 25 -0.03 10.91 -18.03
N SER A 26 1.06 11.39 -17.46
CA SER A 26 1.05 12.14 -16.20
C SER A 26 0.56 13.57 -16.39
N CYS A 27 -0.11 14.12 -15.37
CA CYS A 27 -0.39 15.54 -15.28
C CYS A 27 0.87 16.34 -15.03
N SER A 28 0.88 17.63 -15.42
CA SER A 28 2.00 18.55 -15.23
C SER A 28 1.48 19.95 -14.92
N PHE A 29 2.22 20.70 -14.11
CA PHE A 29 1.96 22.13 -13.93
C PHE A 29 2.45 22.97 -15.12
N LYS A 30 3.34 22.42 -15.95
CA LYS A 30 3.84 23.15 -17.13
C LYS A 30 2.80 23.13 -18.23
N PRO A 31 2.42 24.30 -18.78
CA PRO A 31 1.55 24.39 -19.93
C PRO A 31 2.13 23.63 -21.12
N THR A 32 1.29 23.02 -21.92
CA THR A 32 1.70 22.42 -23.18
C THR A 32 0.68 22.68 -24.28
N SER A 33 1.18 22.99 -25.46
CA SER A 33 0.36 23.11 -26.67
C SER A 33 0.17 21.78 -27.42
N ARG A 34 0.64 20.66 -26.84
CA ARG A 34 0.49 19.35 -27.47
C ARG A 34 -0.97 18.96 -27.63
N ARG A 35 -1.31 18.50 -28.83
CA ARG A 35 -2.66 17.97 -29.11
C ARG A 35 -3.00 16.82 -28.16
N GLY A 36 -4.19 16.86 -27.56
CA GLY A 36 -4.63 15.84 -26.61
C GLY A 36 -4.33 16.13 -25.14
N TYR A 37 -3.91 17.36 -24.83
CA TYR A 37 -3.82 17.85 -23.46
C TYR A 37 -4.82 19.02 -23.28
N VAL A 38 -5.36 19.13 -22.06
CA VAL A 38 -6.24 20.21 -21.63
C VAL A 38 -5.58 20.90 -20.44
N GLN A 39 -5.57 22.21 -20.46
CA GLN A 39 -5.14 23.01 -19.30
C GLN A 39 -6.39 23.34 -18.48
N ILE A 40 -6.37 23.01 -17.20
CA ILE A 40 -7.47 23.25 -16.26
C ILE A 40 -6.97 24.26 -15.23
N PRO A 41 -7.58 25.45 -15.16
CA PRO A 41 -7.33 26.43 -14.10
C PRO A 41 -7.60 25.83 -12.71
N PHE A 42 -6.91 26.32 -11.68
CA PHE A 42 -7.13 25.84 -10.31
C PHE A 42 -8.53 26.16 -9.80
N GLU A 43 -9.12 27.26 -10.27
CA GLU A 43 -10.51 27.62 -9.94
C GLU A 43 -11.50 26.57 -10.43
N ASP A 44 -11.38 26.17 -11.70
CA ASP A 44 -12.20 25.12 -12.30
C ASP A 44 -12.00 23.77 -11.59
N LEU A 45 -10.76 23.47 -11.18
CA LEU A 45 -10.44 22.25 -10.44
C LEU A 45 -11.13 22.22 -9.06
N ALA A 46 -11.21 23.37 -8.39
CA ALA A 46 -11.94 23.51 -7.13
C ALA A 46 -13.44 23.30 -7.34
N GLU A 47 -14.02 23.88 -8.38
CA GLU A 47 -15.45 23.72 -8.71
C GLU A 47 -15.80 22.28 -9.07
N ILE A 48 -14.95 21.62 -9.84
CA ILE A 48 -15.12 20.18 -10.17
C ILE A 48 -15.08 19.33 -8.90
N ALA A 49 -14.17 19.61 -7.98
CA ALA A 49 -14.07 18.85 -6.72
C ALA A 49 -15.28 19.10 -5.81
N GLU A 50 -15.72 20.34 -5.67
CA GLU A 50 -16.93 20.73 -4.92
C GLU A 50 -18.17 20.06 -5.54
N PHE A 51 -18.33 20.14 -6.86
CA PHE A 51 -19.43 19.48 -7.57
C PHE A 51 -19.43 17.95 -7.35
N ALA A 52 -18.28 17.33 -7.44
CA ALA A 52 -18.16 15.88 -7.25
C ALA A 52 -18.58 15.44 -5.84
N LEU A 53 -18.14 16.17 -4.81
CA LEU A 53 -18.54 15.88 -3.42
C LEU A 53 -20.03 16.14 -3.19
N ASP A 54 -20.55 17.23 -3.73
CA ASP A 54 -21.92 17.62 -3.55
C ASP A 54 -22.94 16.72 -4.24
N ASN A 55 -22.52 16.01 -5.28
CA ASN A 55 -23.40 15.15 -6.09
C ASN A 55 -23.15 13.66 -5.89
N THR A 56 -22.52 13.26 -4.79
CA THR A 56 -22.36 11.84 -4.47
C THR A 56 -23.67 11.25 -3.97
N VAL A 57 -24.24 10.37 -4.78
CA VAL A 57 -25.48 9.65 -4.50
C VAL A 57 -25.18 8.17 -4.35
N LEU A 58 -25.70 7.58 -3.29
CA LEU A 58 -25.62 6.16 -3.00
C LEU A 58 -27.01 5.54 -3.10
N THR A 59 -27.10 4.32 -3.59
CA THR A 59 -28.34 3.54 -3.62
C THR A 59 -28.21 2.40 -2.61
N ASP A 60 -29.19 2.25 -1.73
CA ASP A 60 -29.27 1.10 -0.83
C ASP A 60 -29.89 -0.14 -1.49
N PHE A 61 -29.99 -1.23 -0.74
CA PHE A 61 -30.55 -2.50 -1.22
C PHE A 61 -32.04 -2.42 -1.56
N ASP A 62 -32.76 -1.43 -1.02
CA ASP A 62 -34.18 -1.19 -1.26
C ASP A 62 -34.39 -0.22 -2.44
N GLY A 63 -33.32 0.23 -3.07
CA GLY A 63 -33.34 1.15 -4.19
C GLY A 63 -33.55 2.61 -3.81
N GLN A 64 -33.47 2.95 -2.52
CA GLN A 64 -33.56 4.34 -2.06
C GLN A 64 -32.25 5.08 -2.36
N LEU A 65 -32.37 6.35 -2.73
CA LEU A 65 -31.25 7.22 -3.02
C LEU A 65 -30.86 8.01 -1.78
N TRP A 66 -29.58 7.94 -1.44
CA TRP A 66 -28.98 8.66 -0.34
C TRP A 66 -27.90 9.60 -0.86
N ARG A 67 -27.85 10.83 -0.35
CA ARG A 67 -26.76 11.76 -0.63
C ARG A 67 -25.76 11.72 0.51
N GLN A 68 -24.49 11.47 0.18
CA GLN A 68 -23.41 11.55 1.17
C GLN A 68 -23.23 13.01 1.58
N ARG A 69 -23.21 13.30 2.89
CA ARG A 69 -23.01 14.66 3.41
C ARG A 69 -21.57 14.89 3.87
N ASP A 70 -20.94 13.85 4.42
CA ASP A 70 -19.61 13.95 5.01
C ASP A 70 -18.69 12.89 4.44
N GLY A 71 -17.39 13.21 4.37
CA GLY A 71 -16.34 12.32 3.90
C GLY A 71 -16.19 12.30 2.37
N ILE A 72 -15.25 11.48 1.93
CA ILE A 72 -14.92 11.28 0.52
C ILE A 72 -15.53 9.94 0.07
N PRO A 73 -16.33 9.91 -1.02
CA PRO A 73 -17.02 8.70 -1.44
C PRO A 73 -16.05 7.60 -1.86
N MET A 74 -16.22 6.39 -1.34
CA MET A 74 -15.45 5.24 -1.79
C MET A 74 -15.89 4.78 -3.18
N GLY A 75 -14.91 4.57 -4.08
CA GLY A 75 -15.14 4.03 -5.42
C GLY A 75 -15.14 5.06 -6.54
N ASP A 76 -15.27 6.33 -6.25
CA ASP A 76 -15.16 7.38 -7.26
C ASP A 76 -13.70 7.60 -7.71
N SER A 77 -13.54 7.99 -8.97
CA SER A 77 -12.22 8.14 -9.59
C SER A 77 -11.36 9.26 -8.98
N HIS A 78 -11.99 10.26 -8.37
CA HIS A 78 -11.32 11.39 -7.72
C HIS A 78 -10.98 11.14 -6.24
N SER A 79 -11.66 10.20 -5.59
CA SER A 79 -11.55 9.94 -4.15
C SER A 79 -10.13 9.60 -3.67
N PRO A 80 -9.36 8.73 -4.35
CA PRO A 80 -7.99 8.45 -3.93
C PRO A 80 -7.10 9.69 -3.95
N GLY A 81 -7.25 10.54 -4.98
CA GLY A 81 -6.50 11.78 -5.09
C GLY A 81 -6.84 12.77 -3.99
N MET A 82 -8.13 12.94 -3.68
CA MET A 82 -8.60 13.81 -2.61
C MET A 82 -8.15 13.32 -1.24
N CYS A 83 -8.26 12.03 -0.95
CA CYS A 83 -7.82 11.43 0.31
C CYS A 83 -6.32 11.64 0.52
N ILE A 84 -5.50 11.29 -0.49
CA ILE A 84 -4.04 11.47 -0.43
C ILE A 84 -3.69 12.94 -0.26
N GLY A 85 -4.34 13.84 -1.00
CA GLY A 85 -4.10 15.28 -0.92
C GLY A 85 -4.45 15.87 0.45
N THR A 86 -5.57 15.47 1.03
CA THR A 86 -5.99 15.91 2.37
C THR A 86 -5.01 15.45 3.43
N CYS A 87 -4.65 14.17 3.44
CA CYS A 87 -3.67 13.63 4.38
C CYS A 87 -2.29 14.29 4.22
N ALA A 88 -1.81 14.43 2.98
CA ALA A 88 -0.51 15.04 2.70
C ALA A 88 -0.46 16.51 3.14
N TRP A 89 -1.57 17.23 2.97
CA TRP A 89 -1.67 18.61 3.45
C TRP A 89 -1.60 18.68 4.98
N MET A 90 -2.39 17.87 5.70
CA MET A 90 -2.37 17.84 7.16
C MET A 90 -0.98 17.47 7.70
N GLU A 91 -0.33 16.48 7.11
CA GLU A 91 1.04 16.08 7.45
C GLU A 91 2.04 17.21 7.20
N HIS A 92 1.89 17.91 6.09
CA HIS A 92 2.75 19.07 5.78
C HIS A 92 2.60 20.18 6.81
N GLU A 93 1.38 20.57 7.16
CA GLU A 93 1.11 21.62 8.16
C GLU A 93 1.65 21.18 9.54
N TRP A 94 1.41 19.92 9.95
CA TRP A 94 1.96 19.39 11.19
C TRP A 94 3.49 19.41 11.21
N LEU A 95 4.15 18.99 10.13
CA LEU A 95 5.61 19.01 10.03
C LEU A 95 6.20 20.42 10.19
N GLN A 96 5.46 21.48 9.89
CA GLN A 96 5.93 22.85 10.16
C GLN A 96 5.94 23.18 11.66
N THR A 97 5.08 22.53 12.46
CA THR A 97 5.04 22.70 13.91
C THR A 97 6.07 21.88 14.67
N VAL A 98 6.54 20.76 14.06
CA VAL A 98 7.54 19.87 14.67
C VAL A 98 8.89 20.59 14.77
N HIS A 99 9.48 20.55 15.97
CA HIS A 99 10.79 21.15 16.23
C HIS A 99 11.87 20.57 15.31
N GLU A 100 12.78 21.40 14.81
CA GLU A 100 13.82 20.96 13.85
C GLU A 100 14.66 19.79 14.34
N ASP A 101 15.04 19.80 15.62
CA ASP A 101 15.80 18.70 16.24
C ASP A 101 15.06 17.37 16.18
N SER A 102 13.73 17.37 16.19
CA SER A 102 12.91 16.16 16.13
C SER A 102 12.71 15.65 14.71
N ARG A 103 12.76 16.51 13.69
CA ARG A 103 12.53 16.13 12.28
C ARG A 103 13.51 15.10 11.75
N GLY A 104 14.75 15.09 12.23
CA GLY A 104 15.78 14.10 11.86
C GLY A 104 15.60 12.73 12.51
N HIS A 105 14.73 12.61 13.51
CA HIS A 105 14.56 11.41 14.32
C HIS A 105 13.43 10.48 13.85
N PHE A 106 12.67 10.86 12.83
CA PHE A 106 11.67 9.99 12.26
C PHE A 106 11.58 10.10 10.73
N THR A 107 11.03 9.07 10.12
CA THR A 107 10.65 9.04 8.71
C THR A 107 9.34 8.29 8.55
N ALA A 108 8.48 8.75 7.65
CA ALA A 108 7.18 8.17 7.44
C ALA A 108 6.92 7.85 5.97
N LYS A 109 6.09 6.85 5.74
CA LYS A 109 5.56 6.48 4.41
C LYS A 109 4.08 6.22 4.54
N ARG A 110 3.31 6.85 3.67
CA ARG A 110 1.86 6.68 3.58
C ARG A 110 1.47 5.89 2.32
N PHE A 111 0.47 5.07 2.47
CA PHE A 111 -0.26 4.48 1.36
C PHE A 111 -1.76 4.59 1.68
N MET A 112 -2.41 5.56 1.06
CA MET A 112 -3.80 5.95 1.33
C MET A 112 -4.04 6.24 2.83
N ASP A 113 -4.71 5.35 3.54
CA ASP A 113 -5.05 5.40 4.96
C ASP A 113 -3.98 4.79 5.87
N ASP A 114 -3.14 3.88 5.35
CA ASP A 114 -2.06 3.26 6.11
C ASP A 114 -0.84 4.18 6.23
N LEU A 115 -0.36 4.40 7.45
CA LEU A 115 0.85 5.16 7.75
C LEU A 115 1.90 4.28 8.44
N LEU A 116 3.10 4.20 7.86
CA LEU A 116 4.27 3.57 8.48
C LEU A 116 5.23 4.65 8.95
N VAL A 117 5.58 4.62 10.22
CA VAL A 117 6.53 5.55 10.82
C VAL A 117 7.70 4.78 11.43
N PHE A 118 8.91 5.19 11.10
CA PHE A 118 10.14 4.78 11.79
C PHE A 118 10.66 5.97 12.59
N TYR A 119 10.94 5.77 13.86
CA TYR A 119 11.47 6.79 14.74
C TYR A 119 12.58 6.23 15.63
N ALA A 120 13.49 7.09 16.08
CA ALA A 120 14.58 6.73 16.99
C ALA A 120 14.94 7.91 17.89
N GLY A 121 15.25 7.63 19.16
CA GLY A 121 15.69 8.67 20.09
C GLY A 121 14.61 9.66 20.53
N LEU A 122 13.33 9.39 20.24
CA LEU A 122 12.18 10.17 20.70
C LEU A 122 11.51 9.45 21.87
N ASP A 123 10.83 10.24 22.71
CA ASP A 123 9.87 9.70 23.67
C ASP A 123 8.67 9.14 22.89
N GLU A 124 8.53 7.81 22.92
CA GLU A 124 7.51 7.08 22.14
C GLU A 124 6.10 7.53 22.48
N GLU A 125 5.75 7.61 23.75
CA GLU A 125 4.39 7.96 24.16
C GLU A 125 4.03 9.41 23.78
N LYS A 126 5.00 10.33 23.93
CA LYS A 126 4.82 11.71 23.53
C LYS A 126 4.66 11.80 22.01
N PHE A 127 5.58 11.18 21.25
CA PHE A 127 5.57 11.22 19.79
C PHE A 127 4.27 10.63 19.20
N LEU A 128 3.79 9.50 19.74
CA LEU A 128 2.55 8.90 19.30
C LEU A 128 1.32 9.75 19.63
N ARG A 129 1.31 10.42 20.80
CA ARG A 129 0.26 11.39 21.13
C ARG A 129 0.26 12.58 20.18
N ASP A 130 1.42 13.16 19.92
CA ASP A 130 1.54 14.33 19.04
C ASP A 130 1.08 13.99 17.61
N ILE A 131 1.54 12.88 17.04
CA ILE A 131 1.15 12.47 15.69
C ILE A 131 -0.34 12.08 15.61
N SER A 132 -0.89 11.44 16.65
CA SER A 132 -2.30 11.00 16.65
C SER A 132 -3.28 12.12 16.97
N GLY A 133 -2.87 13.13 17.75
CA GLY A 133 -3.75 14.20 18.21
C GLY A 133 -3.62 15.50 17.45
N GLU A 134 -2.46 15.78 16.88
CA GLU A 134 -2.17 17.08 16.26
C GLU A 134 -2.01 17.02 14.74
N CYS A 135 -1.57 15.86 14.21
CA CYS A 135 -1.33 15.72 12.77
C CYS A 135 -2.63 15.67 11.95
N TYR A 136 -3.67 15.04 12.49
CA TYR A 136 -4.93 14.88 11.79
C TYR A 136 -6.08 15.58 12.52
N LEU A 137 -6.80 16.41 11.76
CA LEU A 137 -7.99 17.09 12.28
C LEU A 137 -9.20 16.12 12.25
N PRO A 138 -10.11 16.23 13.24
CA PRO A 138 -11.36 15.48 13.22
C PRO A 138 -12.12 15.64 11.89
N PRO A 139 -12.77 14.58 11.37
CA PRO A 139 -13.02 13.27 12.01
C PRO A 139 -11.90 12.24 11.82
N LEU A 140 -10.77 12.59 11.17
CA LEU A 140 -9.67 11.66 10.95
C LEU A 140 -8.95 11.33 12.26
N LYS A 141 -8.68 10.05 12.47
CA LYS A 141 -7.95 9.56 13.62
C LYS A 141 -6.88 8.58 13.16
N LEU A 142 -5.74 8.61 13.82
CA LEU A 142 -4.70 7.59 13.67
C LEU A 142 -4.93 6.54 14.76
N GLU A 143 -5.10 5.29 14.33
CA GLU A 143 -5.20 4.15 15.24
C GLU A 143 -3.91 3.36 15.19
N ASP A 144 -3.43 2.91 16.35
CA ASP A 144 -2.27 2.02 16.40
C ASP A 144 -2.63 0.67 15.77
N GLY A 145 -1.92 0.29 14.72
CA GLY A 145 -2.06 -0.99 14.06
C GLY A 145 -1.60 -2.20 14.89
N GLY A 146 -0.98 -1.98 16.06
CA GLY A 146 -0.58 -2.99 17.05
C GLY A 146 0.50 -3.96 16.59
N GLU A 147 0.75 -4.12 15.33
CA GLU A 147 1.77 -4.99 14.75
C GLU A 147 2.73 -4.19 13.86
N ALA A 148 4.01 -4.54 13.85
CA ALA A 148 4.99 -3.94 12.93
C ALA A 148 4.75 -4.45 11.49
N THR A 149 3.59 -4.09 10.93
CA THR A 149 3.17 -4.47 9.57
C THR A 149 2.71 -3.25 8.80
N PHE A 150 3.04 -3.21 7.50
CA PHE A 150 2.57 -2.17 6.60
C PHE A 150 2.19 -2.81 5.28
N LEU A 151 0.93 -2.64 4.87
CA LEU A 151 0.36 -3.35 3.74
C LEU A 151 0.51 -4.87 3.92
N GLU A 152 1.18 -5.52 3.01
CA GLU A 152 1.44 -6.97 3.10
C GLU A 152 2.83 -7.30 3.65
N THR A 153 3.53 -6.34 4.27
CA THR A 153 4.92 -6.50 4.74
C THR A 153 4.98 -6.49 6.25
N SER A 154 5.66 -7.48 6.82
CA SER A 154 6.05 -7.50 8.24
C SER A 154 7.46 -6.98 8.41
N PHE A 155 7.71 -6.28 9.50
CA PHE A 155 9.01 -5.68 9.84
C PHE A 155 9.52 -6.18 11.17
N LYS A 156 10.83 -6.23 11.30
CA LYS A 156 11.52 -6.48 12.55
C LYS A 156 12.81 -5.70 12.60
N ILE A 157 13.02 -4.94 13.65
CA ILE A 157 14.31 -4.32 13.93
C ILE A 157 15.22 -5.37 14.56
N THR A 158 16.39 -5.60 13.96
CA THR A 158 17.40 -6.51 14.50
C THR A 158 18.16 -5.86 15.66
N ARG A 159 18.90 -6.66 16.44
CA ARG A 159 19.76 -6.14 17.52
C ARG A 159 20.82 -5.15 17.03
N THR A 160 21.16 -5.17 15.75
CA THR A 160 22.12 -4.26 15.11
C THR A 160 21.47 -3.02 14.51
N GLY A 161 20.19 -2.76 14.78
CA GLY A 161 19.43 -1.63 14.23
C GLY A 161 19.01 -1.78 12.76
N ARG A 162 19.28 -2.91 12.12
CA ARG A 162 18.85 -3.14 10.74
C ARG A 162 17.38 -3.53 10.70
N ILE A 163 16.64 -3.00 9.74
CA ILE A 163 15.26 -3.38 9.46
C ILE A 163 15.26 -4.64 8.60
N ARG A 164 14.70 -5.72 9.14
CA ARG A 164 14.39 -6.94 8.40
C ARG A 164 12.93 -6.90 8.02
N HIS A 165 12.60 -7.21 6.77
CA HIS A 165 11.22 -7.25 6.29
C HIS A 165 10.98 -8.46 5.39
N TRP A 166 9.72 -8.91 5.38
CA TRP A 166 9.25 -10.04 4.58
C TRP A 166 7.75 -9.93 4.31
N LEU A 167 7.27 -10.67 3.33
CA LEU A 167 5.84 -10.73 3.03
C LEU A 167 5.07 -11.35 4.21
N LYS A 168 4.09 -10.61 4.74
CA LYS A 168 3.18 -11.09 5.80
C LYS A 168 2.41 -12.32 5.30
N ASN A 169 2.36 -13.36 6.10
CA ASN A 169 1.50 -14.50 5.87
C ASN A 169 0.46 -14.61 6.99
N GLU A 170 -0.79 -14.33 6.67
CA GLU A 170 -1.90 -14.43 7.63
C GLU A 170 -2.28 -15.88 7.94
N ASN A 171 -1.95 -16.81 7.04
CA ASN A 171 -2.21 -18.24 7.20
C ASN A 171 -0.98 -18.96 7.75
N LEU A 172 -0.60 -18.67 8.98
CA LEU A 172 0.53 -19.29 9.65
C LEU A 172 0.34 -20.81 9.83
N ALA A 173 1.45 -21.54 9.85
CA ALA A 173 1.43 -22.98 10.13
C ALA A 173 0.88 -23.25 11.54
N GLY A 174 -0.05 -24.20 11.66
CA GLY A 174 -0.64 -24.60 12.94
C GLY A 174 -1.97 -23.94 13.30
N ALA A 175 -2.37 -22.86 12.65
CA ALA A 175 -3.68 -22.26 12.81
C ALA A 175 -4.62 -22.59 11.64
N PRO A 176 -5.95 -22.64 11.84
CA PRO A 176 -6.88 -22.71 10.73
C PRO A 176 -6.70 -21.49 9.82
N PRO A 177 -6.81 -21.64 8.50
CA PRO A 177 -6.63 -20.53 7.59
C PRO A 177 -7.71 -19.48 7.80
N LYS A 178 -7.31 -18.23 8.03
CA LYS A 178 -8.24 -17.10 8.15
C LYS A 178 -8.95 -16.79 6.84
N THR A 179 -8.23 -16.96 5.71
CA THR A 179 -8.76 -16.70 4.37
C THR A 179 -8.16 -17.66 3.35
N HIS A 180 -8.95 -18.05 2.38
CA HIS A 180 -8.48 -18.82 1.22
C HIS A 180 -8.18 -17.87 0.05
N ARG A 181 -6.95 -17.33 0.03
CA ARG A 181 -6.52 -16.39 -1.02
C ARG A 181 -6.23 -17.04 -2.37
N TYR A 182 -6.04 -18.34 -2.41
CA TYR A 182 -5.67 -19.06 -3.63
C TYR A 182 -6.63 -20.21 -3.90
N ALA A 183 -6.79 -20.55 -5.16
CA ALA A 183 -7.62 -21.66 -5.56
C ALA A 183 -7.04 -22.99 -5.06
N HIS A 184 -7.89 -23.87 -4.54
CA HIS A 184 -7.53 -25.24 -4.21
C HIS A 184 -7.04 -25.97 -5.46
N PHE A 185 -6.04 -26.87 -5.34
CA PHE A 185 -5.45 -27.52 -6.52
C PHE A 185 -6.48 -28.32 -7.34
N HIS A 186 -7.47 -28.93 -6.69
CA HIS A 186 -8.56 -29.65 -7.34
C HIS A 186 -9.77 -28.78 -7.73
N SER A 187 -9.65 -27.45 -7.66
CA SER A 187 -10.69 -26.54 -8.19
C SER A 187 -10.74 -26.57 -9.72
N HIS A 188 -11.80 -26.03 -10.29
CA HIS A 188 -11.97 -25.93 -11.75
C HIS A 188 -11.04 -24.93 -12.45
N ALA A 189 -10.23 -24.15 -11.70
CA ALA A 189 -9.26 -23.25 -12.31
C ALA A 189 -8.20 -24.03 -13.11
N ASP A 190 -7.77 -23.50 -14.24
CA ASP A 190 -6.77 -24.14 -15.10
C ASP A 190 -5.44 -24.38 -14.39
N PHE A 191 -4.78 -25.47 -14.75
CA PHE A 191 -3.45 -25.80 -14.23
C PHE A 191 -2.42 -24.70 -14.52
N SER A 192 -2.50 -24.07 -15.69
CA SER A 192 -1.65 -22.94 -16.08
C SER A 192 -1.80 -21.76 -15.13
N GLN A 193 -3.02 -21.41 -14.76
CA GLN A 193 -3.33 -20.34 -13.80
C GLN A 193 -2.81 -20.68 -12.40
N LYS A 194 -3.01 -21.91 -11.92
CA LYS A 194 -2.50 -22.37 -10.63
C LYS A 194 -0.97 -22.29 -10.56
N ARG A 195 -0.29 -22.73 -11.62
CA ARG A 195 1.17 -22.61 -11.73
C ARG A 195 1.64 -21.18 -11.80
N ALA A 196 0.96 -20.32 -12.57
CA ALA A 196 1.26 -18.89 -12.67
C ALA A 196 1.10 -18.20 -11.31
N THR A 197 0.03 -18.49 -10.58
CA THR A 197 -0.22 -17.96 -9.23
C THR A 197 0.89 -18.34 -8.26
N LEU A 198 1.27 -19.63 -8.21
CA LEU A 198 2.39 -20.10 -7.40
C LEU A 198 3.68 -19.36 -7.75
N THR A 199 4.02 -19.29 -9.05
CA THR A 199 5.23 -18.59 -9.52
C THR A 199 5.21 -17.10 -9.17
N ALA A 200 4.09 -16.43 -9.34
CA ALA A 200 3.93 -15.02 -8.98
C ALA A 200 4.12 -14.79 -7.48
N CYS A 201 3.56 -15.66 -6.63
CA CYS A 201 3.78 -15.63 -5.19
C CYS A 201 5.26 -15.77 -4.82
N LEU A 202 5.96 -16.75 -5.40
CA LEU A 202 7.39 -16.95 -5.09
C LEU A 202 8.25 -15.76 -5.57
N LYS A 203 7.95 -15.18 -6.73
CA LYS A 203 8.59 -13.94 -7.19
C LYS A 203 8.34 -12.77 -6.25
N LYS A 204 7.11 -12.63 -5.73
CA LYS A 204 6.77 -11.60 -4.75
C LYS A 204 7.56 -11.78 -3.46
N LEU A 205 7.67 -13.01 -2.95
CA LEU A 205 8.49 -13.32 -1.77
C LEU A 205 9.95 -12.92 -1.96
N GLN A 206 10.56 -13.25 -3.11
CA GLN A 206 11.94 -12.86 -3.44
C GLN A 206 12.11 -11.34 -3.43
N LYS A 207 11.15 -10.62 -4.02
CA LYS A 207 11.20 -9.15 -4.11
C LYS A 207 10.99 -8.47 -2.76
N MET A 208 10.18 -9.08 -1.88
CA MET A 208 9.76 -8.48 -0.61
C MET A 208 10.64 -8.87 0.57
N ALA A 209 11.57 -9.79 0.41
CA ALA A 209 12.46 -10.22 1.49
C ALA A 209 13.73 -9.37 1.53
N SER A 210 14.06 -8.83 2.71
CA SER A 210 15.27 -8.01 2.91
C SER A 210 16.57 -8.82 2.95
N ASP A 211 16.49 -10.08 3.31
CA ASP A 211 17.64 -10.97 3.47
C ASP A 211 17.26 -12.46 3.30
N PRO A 212 18.24 -13.37 3.16
CA PRO A 212 17.98 -14.80 2.98
C PRO A 212 17.20 -15.46 4.11
N ILE A 213 17.30 -14.95 5.35
CA ILE A 213 16.56 -15.51 6.50
C ILE A 213 15.08 -15.13 6.38
N ALA A 214 14.80 -13.87 6.07
CA ALA A 214 13.46 -13.37 5.82
C ALA A 214 12.80 -14.13 4.64
N LEU A 215 13.54 -14.31 3.54
CA LEU A 215 13.07 -15.07 2.39
C LEU A 215 12.75 -16.53 2.78
N LYS A 216 13.67 -17.21 3.46
CA LYS A 216 13.47 -18.62 3.87
C LYS A 216 12.22 -18.76 4.74
N THR A 217 12.06 -17.88 5.73
CA THR A 217 10.92 -17.93 6.67
C THR A 217 9.60 -17.75 5.94
N SER A 218 9.46 -16.68 5.14
CA SER A 218 8.22 -16.40 4.41
C SER A 218 7.93 -17.44 3.32
N ALA A 219 8.96 -17.96 2.64
CA ALA A 219 8.80 -18.96 1.60
C ALA A 219 8.31 -20.30 2.16
N VAL A 220 8.87 -20.77 3.30
CA VAL A 220 8.42 -22.01 3.95
C VAL A 220 6.95 -21.88 4.38
N GLN A 221 6.56 -20.75 4.98
CA GLN A 221 5.17 -20.49 5.37
C GLN A 221 4.22 -20.49 4.16
N LYS A 222 4.61 -19.84 3.08
CA LYS A 222 3.79 -19.76 1.86
C LYS A 222 3.67 -21.11 1.17
N LEU A 223 4.73 -21.90 1.09
CA LEU A 223 4.69 -23.24 0.54
C LEU A 223 3.82 -24.18 1.40
N ALA A 224 3.84 -24.04 2.72
CA ALA A 224 2.94 -24.78 3.61
C ALA A 224 1.46 -24.41 3.34
N GLU A 225 1.15 -23.16 3.02
CA GLU A 225 -0.19 -22.73 2.60
C GLU A 225 -0.61 -23.42 1.30
N PHE A 226 0.24 -23.45 0.27
CA PHE A 226 -0.03 -24.17 -0.98
C PHE A 226 -0.16 -25.69 -0.77
N ALA A 227 0.65 -26.28 0.11
CA ALA A 227 0.53 -27.69 0.44
C ALA A 227 -0.83 -28.04 1.10
N ARG A 228 -1.35 -27.17 2.00
CA ARG A 228 -2.71 -27.30 2.56
C ARG A 228 -3.78 -27.22 1.47
N LEU A 229 -3.58 -26.40 0.44
CA LEU A 229 -4.45 -26.30 -0.73
C LEU A 229 -4.25 -27.47 -1.72
N LYS A 230 -3.56 -28.54 -1.29
CA LYS A 230 -3.31 -29.79 -2.04
C LYS A 230 -2.48 -29.62 -3.32
N TYR A 231 -1.63 -28.59 -3.38
CA TYR A 231 -0.65 -28.51 -4.46
C TYR A 231 0.37 -29.65 -4.34
N PRO A 232 0.64 -30.41 -5.44
CA PRO A 232 1.56 -31.53 -5.39
C PRO A 232 2.98 -31.10 -4.98
N SER A 233 3.63 -31.89 -4.09
CA SER A 233 5.00 -31.57 -3.64
C SER A 233 5.98 -31.43 -4.79
N LYS A 234 5.86 -32.27 -5.85
CA LYS A 234 6.67 -32.18 -7.07
C LYS A 234 6.54 -30.78 -7.75
N LEU A 235 5.33 -30.21 -7.79
CA LEU A 235 5.10 -28.87 -8.37
C LEU A 235 5.77 -27.79 -7.53
N LEU A 236 5.59 -27.84 -6.20
CA LEU A 236 6.22 -26.90 -5.26
C LEU A 236 7.76 -27.00 -5.34
N TRP A 237 8.28 -28.20 -5.38
CA TRP A 237 9.71 -28.48 -5.51
C TRP A 237 10.30 -27.92 -6.81
N THR A 238 9.63 -28.17 -7.96
CA THR A 238 10.03 -27.64 -9.27
C THR A 238 10.01 -26.11 -9.28
N ALA A 239 8.97 -25.49 -8.68
CA ALA A 239 8.87 -24.05 -8.59
C ALA A 239 10.03 -23.42 -7.80
N CYS A 240 10.41 -24.01 -6.66
CA CYS A 240 11.56 -23.54 -5.88
C CYS A 240 12.88 -23.71 -6.65
N THR A 241 13.07 -24.83 -7.36
CA THR A 241 14.25 -25.05 -8.19
C THR A 241 14.35 -23.98 -9.29
N THR A 242 13.25 -23.73 -9.98
CA THR A 242 13.17 -22.69 -11.02
C THR A 242 13.49 -21.31 -10.45
N MET A 243 12.99 -20.98 -9.25
CA MET A 243 13.31 -19.73 -8.57
C MET A 243 14.80 -19.62 -8.26
N GLY A 244 15.40 -20.68 -7.67
CA GLY A 244 16.83 -20.71 -7.34
C GLY A 244 17.73 -20.50 -8.56
N VAL A 245 17.39 -21.13 -9.68
CA VAL A 245 18.12 -20.96 -10.95
C VAL A 245 17.95 -19.53 -11.49
N ASN A 246 16.72 -19.04 -11.60
CA ASN A 246 16.43 -17.76 -12.23
C ASN A 246 16.93 -16.56 -11.42
N THR A 247 16.91 -16.65 -10.09
CA THR A 247 17.36 -15.54 -9.22
C THR A 247 18.82 -15.69 -8.79
N ARG A 248 19.44 -16.84 -9.03
CA ARG A 248 20.77 -17.22 -8.53
C ARG A 248 20.86 -17.14 -6.99
N ASP A 249 19.74 -17.31 -6.30
CA ASP A 249 19.68 -17.25 -4.83
C ASP A 249 19.63 -18.68 -4.25
N PRO A 250 20.70 -19.14 -3.56
CA PRO A 250 20.77 -20.50 -3.01
C PRO A 250 19.76 -20.75 -1.90
N THR A 251 19.13 -19.72 -1.36
CA THR A 251 18.08 -19.86 -0.33
C THR A 251 16.93 -20.72 -0.82
N TRP A 252 16.58 -20.64 -2.12
CA TRP A 252 15.50 -21.42 -2.70
C TRP A 252 15.78 -22.93 -2.69
N PHE A 253 17.03 -23.36 -2.84
CA PHE A 253 17.40 -24.78 -2.72
C PHE A 253 17.26 -25.27 -1.28
N ARG A 254 17.59 -24.44 -0.27
CA ARG A 254 17.37 -24.73 1.15
C ARG A 254 15.88 -24.75 1.54
N VAL A 255 15.07 -23.89 0.91
CA VAL A 255 13.60 -23.89 1.07
C VAL A 255 13.01 -25.17 0.48
N ARG A 256 13.45 -25.56 -0.70
CA ARG A 256 13.02 -26.79 -1.39
C ARG A 256 13.17 -28.05 -0.51
N GLU A 257 14.26 -28.15 0.23
CA GLU A 257 14.55 -29.29 1.14
C GLU A 257 13.55 -29.38 2.32
N LYS A 258 12.77 -28.34 2.58
CA LYS A 258 11.72 -28.33 3.60
C LYS A 258 10.36 -28.79 3.08
N ILE A 259 10.22 -29.03 1.79
CA ILE A 259 8.99 -29.56 1.18
C ILE A 259 8.99 -31.05 1.42
N PRO A 260 7.96 -31.64 2.05
CA PRO A 260 7.87 -33.10 2.23
C PRO A 260 7.97 -33.82 0.87
N SER A 261 8.83 -34.81 0.79
CA SER A 261 8.83 -35.73 -0.34
C SER A 261 7.46 -36.42 -0.40
N ALA A 262 6.88 -36.46 -1.59
CA ALA A 262 5.60 -37.14 -1.82
C ALA A 262 5.75 -38.66 -1.71
#